data_af0cbe6d86dd472dc99e70ff6a9df81e
#
_entry.id   af0cbe6d86dd472dc99e70ff6a9df81e
#
_cell.length_a   1.000
_cell.length_b   1.000
_cell.length_c   1.000
_cell.angle_alpha   90.00
_cell.angle_beta   90.00
_cell.angle_gamma   90.00
#
_symmetry.space_group_name_H-M   'P 1'
#
loop_
_entity.id
_entity.type
_entity.pdbx_description
1 polymer ?
#
loop_
_entity_poly.entity_id
_entity_poly.type
_entity_poly.pdbx_seq_one_letter_code
_entity_poly.pdbx_strand_id
1 'polypeptide(L)'
;MLAPSMNPDDDAIMFDLAPVSLWIEDYSSVRALFEQWRRVGVTDVRAFLATNPDRVRQCSQRIRVLKVNRKTLSLFGARDLDHLMANLDQVLRDDTFNSHVEELAELWNGRTSFSSHTVNYALTGERLDIQLHGTILPGHEQSWDRVLIAVEDVTERERARRRLIDSENYAFGLFAHSPVSLWVEDFSGVKRLIDEVRGRGVDDFRVFTDVHEEFVPRCMSEIRVLDVNSRTLELFGAPDKETLLRNLSAVFRDEMKPHFREQLIDLWDGKLFQQREVLNYTLDGTKLHLLLQFSVLPGHERDWSLVQVALTDITARKKAEAYLEYLGTHDVLTRTLNRSFYVEELNRLERKGLQPVTIIRADINGLRVANDELGHAAGDALLRRAGEVFDSLVKKPAWVARIGGDEFAILLPGTDAVVGEAVLTTLAELIELNNQYYLDVPLDISAGIATSRPGGRLEQVAKRADMKMLEAKRLYHLQTNRNRRGTGAT
;
A
#
# COMPACT_ATOMS: atom_id res chain seq x y z
N MET A 1 48.40 55.02 19.29
CA MET A 1 48.76 54.93 17.87
C MET A 1 47.53 55.35 17.11
N LEU A 2 47.53 56.56 16.53
CA LEU A 2 46.50 56.99 15.60
C LEU A 2 46.66 56.12 14.32
N ALA A 3 45.58 55.44 13.87
CA ALA A 3 45.64 54.77 12.61
C ALA A 3 45.94 55.77 11.46
N PRO A 4 46.74 55.43 10.47
CA PRO A 4 47.01 56.32 9.37
C PRO A 4 45.63 56.63 8.68
N SER A 5 45.40 57.95 8.45
CA SER A 5 44.28 58.44 7.70
C SER A 5 44.37 57.83 6.28
N MET A 6 43.47 56.92 5.92
CA MET A 6 43.35 56.40 4.56
C MET A 6 43.12 57.60 3.62
N ASN A 7 43.71 57.52 2.44
CA ASN A 7 43.54 58.52 1.39
C ASN A 7 42.09 58.45 0.87
N PRO A 8 41.37 59.56 0.65
CA PRO A 8 40.02 59.56 0.08
C PRO A 8 39.89 58.78 -1.25
N ASP A 9 40.97 58.68 -2.00
CA ASP A 9 41.03 57.90 -3.27
C ASP A 9 41.00 56.37 -2.99
N ASP A 10 41.61 55.91 -1.86
CA ASP A 10 41.60 54.49 -1.48
C ASP A 10 40.20 54.01 -1.07
N ASP A 11 39.44 54.83 -0.35
CA ASP A 11 38.08 54.56 0.07
C ASP A 11 37.12 54.41 -1.15
N ALA A 12 37.34 55.29 -2.16
CA ALA A 12 36.55 55.21 -3.39
C ALA A 12 36.85 53.96 -4.20
N ILE A 13 38.09 53.50 -4.23
CA ILE A 13 38.56 52.29 -4.89
C ILE A 13 38.00 51.04 -4.16
N MET A 14 38.08 51.02 -2.82
CA MET A 14 37.56 49.92 -2.00
C MET A 14 36.04 49.73 -2.20
N PHE A 15 35.26 50.81 -2.21
CA PHE A 15 33.85 50.77 -2.47
C PHE A 15 33.54 50.17 -3.88
N ASP A 16 34.30 50.62 -4.88
CA ASP A 16 34.06 50.25 -6.28
C ASP A 16 34.47 48.79 -6.58
N LEU A 17 35.50 48.27 -5.87
CA LEU A 17 36.02 46.91 -6.04
C LEU A 17 35.37 45.89 -5.08
N ALA A 18 34.47 46.30 -4.20
CA ALA A 18 33.80 45.39 -3.26
C ALA A 18 33.12 44.25 -3.99
N PRO A 19 33.24 42.99 -3.51
CA PRO A 19 32.66 41.79 -4.17
C PRO A 19 31.16 41.72 -4.05
N VAL A 20 30.53 42.56 -3.26
CA VAL A 20 29.09 42.68 -3.06
C VAL A 20 28.54 43.93 -3.74
N SER A 21 27.29 43.92 -4.16
CA SER A 21 26.61 45.10 -4.68
C SER A 21 26.38 46.10 -3.56
N LEU A 22 26.94 47.33 -3.72
CA LEU A 22 26.85 48.40 -2.74
C LEU A 22 26.21 49.63 -3.33
N TRP A 23 25.31 50.25 -2.53
CA TRP A 23 24.63 51.49 -2.86
C TRP A 23 24.84 52.48 -1.72
N ILE A 24 25.04 53.74 -2.03
CA ILE A 24 24.97 54.84 -1.07
C ILE A 24 23.72 55.63 -1.40
N GLU A 25 22.84 55.74 -0.42
CA GLU A 25 21.53 56.37 -0.58
C GLU A 25 21.28 57.47 0.44
N ASP A 26 20.43 58.41 0.08
CA ASP A 26 20.00 59.52 0.94
C ASP A 26 18.54 59.30 1.33
N TYR A 27 18.30 59.05 2.62
CA TYR A 27 17.00 58.85 3.24
C TYR A 27 16.50 60.09 4.00
N SER A 28 17.16 61.25 3.87
CA SER A 28 16.78 62.47 4.62
C SER A 28 15.33 62.88 4.41
N SER A 29 14.85 62.74 3.18
CA SER A 29 13.44 63.01 2.82
C SER A 29 12.46 61.99 3.43
N VAL A 30 12.85 60.72 3.60
CA VAL A 30 12.05 59.68 4.31
C VAL A 30 11.98 60.03 5.79
N ARG A 31 13.09 60.40 6.40
CA ARG A 31 13.12 60.85 7.78
C ARG A 31 12.18 62.05 8.03
N ALA A 32 12.24 63.08 7.18
CA ALA A 32 11.35 64.21 7.27
C ALA A 32 9.87 63.80 7.18
N LEU A 33 9.53 62.80 6.33
CA LEU A 33 8.18 62.26 6.24
C LEU A 33 7.79 61.50 7.52
N PHE A 34 8.70 60.74 8.12
CA PHE A 34 8.47 60.09 9.40
C PHE A 34 8.22 61.10 10.54
N GLU A 35 8.95 62.21 10.59
CA GLU A 35 8.72 63.26 11.57
C GLU A 35 7.32 63.91 11.37
N GLN A 36 6.88 64.09 10.11
CA GLN A 36 5.53 64.55 9.81
C GLN A 36 4.48 63.60 10.31
N TRP A 37 4.64 62.26 10.05
CA TRP A 37 3.69 61.26 10.51
C TRP A 37 3.62 61.17 12.04
N ARG A 38 4.75 61.30 12.75
CA ARG A 38 4.79 61.38 14.21
C ARG A 38 3.97 62.57 14.73
N ARG A 39 4.10 63.74 14.10
CA ARG A 39 3.32 64.94 14.47
C ARG A 39 1.80 64.77 14.30
N VAL A 40 1.38 63.96 13.36
CA VAL A 40 -0.06 63.71 13.17
C VAL A 40 -0.56 62.46 13.94
N GLY A 41 0.27 61.93 14.84
CA GLY A 41 -0.13 60.91 15.80
C GLY A 41 0.04 59.45 15.34
N VAL A 42 0.86 59.18 14.31
CA VAL A 42 1.18 57.80 13.93
C VAL A 42 2.14 57.21 14.99
N THR A 43 1.70 56.16 15.65
CA THR A 43 2.49 55.42 16.66
C THR A 43 3.02 54.08 16.15
N ASP A 44 2.22 53.37 15.36
CA ASP A 44 2.56 52.10 14.71
C ASP A 44 2.69 52.32 13.20
N VAL A 45 3.92 52.48 12.73
CA VAL A 45 4.20 52.69 11.31
C VAL A 45 3.99 51.44 10.48
N ARG A 46 4.17 50.24 11.05
CA ARG A 46 3.93 48.99 10.34
C ARG A 46 2.45 48.84 9.95
N ALA A 47 1.57 48.98 10.92
CA ALA A 47 0.11 48.98 10.66
C ALA A 47 -0.29 50.14 9.73
N PHE A 48 0.31 51.32 9.89
CA PHE A 48 0.03 52.49 9.07
C PHE A 48 0.43 52.31 7.61
N LEU A 49 1.59 51.66 7.31
CA LEU A 49 2.07 51.35 5.97
C LEU A 49 1.27 50.20 5.36
N ALA A 50 0.92 49.17 6.12
CA ALA A 50 0.19 47.99 5.64
C ALA A 50 -1.25 48.35 5.19
N THR A 51 -1.85 49.39 5.74
CA THR A 51 -3.23 49.84 5.36
C THR A 51 -3.26 50.54 4.00
N ASN A 52 -2.14 51.02 3.49
CA ASN A 52 -2.09 51.75 2.20
C ASN A 52 -0.73 51.61 1.53
N PRO A 53 -0.61 50.74 0.48
CA PRO A 53 0.63 50.52 -0.28
C PRO A 53 1.22 51.79 -0.91
N ASP A 54 0.41 52.80 -1.20
CA ASP A 54 0.92 54.07 -1.77
C ASP A 54 1.85 54.82 -0.78
N ARG A 55 1.69 54.60 0.53
CA ARG A 55 2.61 55.17 1.52
C ARG A 55 4.02 54.59 1.47
N VAL A 56 4.10 53.28 1.21
CA VAL A 56 5.39 52.60 0.99
C VAL A 56 6.05 53.16 -0.27
N ARG A 57 5.27 53.23 -1.37
CA ARG A 57 5.72 53.81 -2.65
C ARG A 57 6.19 55.25 -2.47
N GLN A 58 5.46 56.05 -1.66
CA GLN A 58 5.85 57.41 -1.32
C GLN A 58 7.21 57.49 -0.59
N CYS A 59 7.52 56.58 0.32
CA CYS A 59 8.83 56.47 0.95
C CYS A 59 9.90 56.12 -0.07
N SER A 60 9.70 55.09 -0.86
CA SER A 60 10.65 54.61 -1.87
C SER A 60 11.01 55.70 -2.89
N GLN A 61 10.02 56.47 -3.36
CA GLN A 61 10.23 57.58 -4.28
C GLN A 61 11.03 58.75 -3.68
N ARG A 62 11.16 58.83 -2.36
CA ARG A 62 11.94 59.87 -1.63
C ARG A 62 13.34 59.44 -1.31
N ILE A 63 13.70 58.18 -1.53
CA ILE A 63 15.05 57.69 -1.43
C ILE A 63 15.81 58.13 -2.66
N ARG A 64 16.96 58.76 -2.48
CA ARG A 64 17.79 59.20 -3.56
C ARG A 64 19.12 58.41 -3.59
N VAL A 65 19.30 57.64 -4.65
CA VAL A 65 20.58 56.93 -4.89
C VAL A 65 21.67 57.94 -5.22
N LEU A 66 22.72 57.93 -4.48
CA LEU A 66 23.87 58.83 -4.61
C LEU A 66 25.02 58.17 -5.37
N LYS A 67 25.29 56.91 -5.12
CA LYS A 67 26.40 56.18 -5.72
C LYS A 67 26.09 54.67 -5.68
N VAL A 68 26.55 53.94 -6.68
CA VAL A 68 26.59 52.48 -6.74
C VAL A 68 28.00 52.02 -7.15
N ASN A 69 28.39 50.83 -6.76
CA ASN A 69 29.64 50.22 -7.17
C ASN A 69 29.52 49.41 -8.47
N ARG A 70 30.67 49.00 -9.02
CA ARG A 70 30.71 48.17 -10.25
C ARG A 70 29.91 46.85 -10.13
N LYS A 71 29.96 46.26 -8.93
CA LYS A 71 29.22 45.00 -8.70
C LYS A 71 27.72 45.20 -8.82
N THR A 72 27.17 46.35 -8.37
CA THR A 72 25.78 46.73 -8.56
C THR A 72 25.42 46.80 -10.05
N LEU A 73 26.21 47.53 -10.84
CA LEU A 73 25.98 47.67 -12.27
C LEU A 73 26.00 46.32 -13.00
N SER A 74 26.95 45.47 -12.63
CA SER A 74 27.05 44.10 -13.18
C SER A 74 25.87 43.23 -12.78
N LEU A 75 25.43 43.30 -11.50
CA LEU A 75 24.33 42.48 -10.98
C LEU A 75 23.02 42.81 -11.73
N PHE A 76 22.71 44.07 -11.92
CA PHE A 76 21.47 44.49 -12.57
C PHE A 76 21.58 44.65 -14.09
N GLY A 77 22.78 44.47 -14.68
CA GLY A 77 23.00 44.61 -16.13
C GLY A 77 22.94 46.07 -16.61
N ALA A 78 23.28 47.05 -15.72
CA ALA A 78 23.31 48.45 -16.04
C ALA A 78 24.72 48.88 -16.52
N ARG A 79 24.79 49.83 -17.47
CA ARG A 79 26.03 50.36 -18.01
C ARG A 79 26.71 51.33 -17.04
N ASP A 80 25.92 52.15 -16.39
CA ASP A 80 26.32 53.21 -15.48
C ASP A 80 25.15 53.55 -14.54
N LEU A 81 25.37 54.47 -13.59
CA LEU A 81 24.36 54.88 -12.61
C LEU A 81 23.14 55.54 -13.31
N ASP A 82 23.35 56.38 -14.32
CA ASP A 82 22.28 57.08 -15.00
C ASP A 82 21.36 56.07 -15.73
N HIS A 83 21.95 55.06 -16.37
CA HIS A 83 21.21 53.98 -17.00
C HIS A 83 20.42 53.14 -16.00
N LEU A 84 21.00 52.85 -14.82
CA LEU A 84 20.31 52.16 -13.75
C LEU A 84 19.12 52.98 -13.22
N MET A 85 19.34 54.27 -12.96
CA MET A 85 18.31 55.18 -12.44
C MET A 85 17.15 55.38 -13.42
N ALA A 86 17.48 55.50 -14.72
CA ALA A 86 16.45 55.63 -15.75
C ALA A 86 15.51 54.40 -15.89
N ASN A 87 15.93 53.23 -15.34
CA ASN A 87 15.22 51.97 -15.42
C ASN A 87 14.99 51.33 -14.04
N LEU A 88 15.05 52.12 -12.97
CA LEU A 88 14.93 51.61 -11.57
C LEU A 88 13.58 50.96 -11.29
N ASP A 89 12.54 51.38 -11.99
CA ASP A 89 11.20 50.79 -11.95
C ASP A 89 11.14 49.36 -12.52
N GLN A 90 12.05 49.01 -13.43
CA GLN A 90 12.20 47.64 -13.93
C GLN A 90 12.95 46.74 -12.94
N VAL A 91 13.81 47.30 -12.14
CA VAL A 91 14.59 46.61 -11.10
C VAL A 91 13.74 46.42 -9.85
N LEU A 92 13.01 47.45 -9.39
CA LEU A 92 12.18 47.47 -8.20
C LEU A 92 10.71 47.41 -8.62
N ARG A 93 10.16 46.21 -8.70
CA ARG A 93 8.75 45.97 -9.06
C ARG A 93 7.90 45.80 -7.81
N ASP A 94 6.59 45.53 -8.00
CA ASP A 94 5.61 45.44 -6.91
C ASP A 94 6.01 44.44 -5.81
N ASP A 95 6.70 43.36 -6.15
CA ASP A 95 7.22 42.37 -5.17
C ASP A 95 8.21 42.96 -4.17
N THR A 96 8.97 44.00 -4.55
CA THR A 96 9.94 44.68 -3.71
C THR A 96 9.30 45.49 -2.59
N PHE A 97 8.10 46.03 -2.80
CA PHE A 97 7.43 46.92 -1.86
C PHE A 97 7.01 46.22 -0.55
N ASN A 98 6.75 44.91 -0.59
CA ASN A 98 6.32 44.17 0.60
C ASN A 98 7.44 44.09 1.67
N SER A 99 8.69 44.00 1.26
CA SER A 99 9.84 43.98 2.17
C SER A 99 10.21 45.36 2.72
N HIS A 100 9.96 46.44 1.98
CA HIS A 100 10.21 47.82 2.44
C HIS A 100 9.43 48.20 3.69
N VAL A 101 8.26 47.57 3.96
CA VAL A 101 7.50 47.86 5.18
C VAL A 101 8.32 47.53 6.42
N GLU A 102 9.03 46.40 6.41
CA GLU A 102 9.87 45.98 7.55
C GLU A 102 11.11 46.87 7.72
N GLU A 103 11.77 47.22 6.62
CA GLU A 103 12.94 48.12 6.61
C GLU A 103 12.57 49.49 7.17
N LEU A 104 11.44 50.06 6.70
CA LEU A 104 10.95 51.35 7.16
C LEU A 104 10.50 51.29 8.63
N ALA A 105 9.96 50.17 9.09
CA ALA A 105 9.57 49.99 10.50
C ALA A 105 10.79 49.92 11.43
N GLU A 106 11.88 49.28 11.02
CA GLU A 106 13.11 49.26 11.78
C GLU A 106 13.71 50.69 11.94
N LEU A 107 13.76 51.46 10.83
CA LEU A 107 14.19 52.85 10.84
C LEU A 107 13.26 53.74 11.70
N TRP A 108 11.95 53.55 11.62
CA TRP A 108 10.98 54.26 12.45
C TRP A 108 11.24 54.05 13.94
N ASN A 109 11.60 52.84 14.34
CA ASN A 109 11.88 52.44 15.72
C ASN A 109 13.25 52.92 16.20
N GLY A 110 13.99 53.69 15.38
CA GLY A 110 15.29 54.28 15.76
C GLY A 110 16.47 53.34 15.56
N ARG A 111 16.29 52.22 14.85
CA ARG A 111 17.38 51.36 14.45
C ARG A 111 18.23 52.04 13.38
N THR A 112 19.55 51.86 13.46
CA THR A 112 20.50 52.37 12.48
C THR A 112 20.88 51.37 11.42
N SER A 113 20.36 50.15 11.50
CA SER A 113 20.54 49.08 10.52
C SER A 113 19.25 48.28 10.35
N PHE A 114 19.06 47.71 9.17
CA PHE A 114 17.96 46.85 8.83
C PHE A 114 18.41 45.76 7.85
N SER A 115 17.62 44.69 7.74
CA SER A 115 17.87 43.60 6.80
C SER A 115 16.56 43.05 6.31
N SER A 116 16.51 42.75 5.02
CA SER A 116 15.32 42.16 4.40
C SER A 116 15.65 41.13 3.33
N HIS A 117 14.70 40.24 3.07
CA HIS A 117 14.70 39.41 1.91
C HIS A 117 13.71 39.99 0.90
N THR A 118 14.14 40.24 -0.32
CA THR A 118 13.31 40.85 -1.36
C THR A 118 13.60 40.24 -2.71
N VAL A 119 12.77 40.60 -3.68
CA VAL A 119 12.93 40.22 -5.09
C VAL A 119 13.19 41.46 -5.90
N ASN A 120 14.32 41.49 -6.61
CA ASN A 120 14.61 42.49 -7.61
C ASN A 120 14.70 41.83 -8.99
N TYR A 121 14.82 42.63 -10.03
CA TYR A 121 14.95 42.15 -11.38
C TYR A 121 16.15 42.79 -12.05
N ALA A 122 16.96 42.00 -12.76
CA ALA A 122 17.96 42.57 -13.68
C ALA A 122 17.25 43.26 -14.86
N LEU A 123 17.93 44.19 -15.52
CA LEU A 123 17.41 44.86 -16.73
C LEU A 123 17.19 43.91 -17.90
N THR A 124 17.74 42.69 -17.85
CA THR A 124 17.44 41.58 -18.76
C THR A 124 16.06 40.96 -18.50
N GLY A 125 15.40 41.31 -17.41
CA GLY A 125 14.15 40.72 -16.93
C GLY A 125 14.34 39.51 -16.04
N GLU A 126 15.58 39.08 -15.72
CA GLU A 126 15.86 37.98 -14.83
C GLU A 126 15.46 38.35 -13.41
N ARG A 127 14.75 37.44 -12.73
CA ARG A 127 14.34 37.57 -11.32
C ARG A 127 15.51 37.17 -10.41
N LEU A 128 15.83 38.07 -9.50
CA LEU A 128 16.88 37.92 -8.49
C LEU A 128 16.26 37.84 -7.10
N ASP A 129 16.52 36.78 -6.36
CA ASP A 129 16.24 36.70 -4.93
C ASP A 129 17.39 37.39 -4.18
N ILE A 130 17.07 38.45 -3.44
CA ILE A 130 18.05 39.38 -2.87
C ILE A 130 17.99 39.32 -1.34
N GLN A 131 19.14 39.22 -0.70
CA GLN A 131 19.36 39.58 0.69
C GLN A 131 19.89 41.02 0.77
N LEU A 132 19.11 41.89 1.39
CA LEU A 132 19.48 43.31 1.55
C LEU A 132 19.86 43.59 3.00
N HIS A 133 20.97 44.38 3.18
CA HIS A 133 21.37 44.92 4.45
C HIS A 133 21.61 46.43 4.30
N GLY A 134 20.86 47.22 5.07
CA GLY A 134 20.99 48.66 5.11
C GLY A 134 21.62 49.13 6.45
N THR A 135 22.51 50.13 6.40
CA THR A 135 23.14 50.71 7.60
C THR A 135 23.33 52.20 7.38
N ILE A 136 22.85 53.01 8.32
CA ILE A 136 23.14 54.44 8.35
C ILE A 136 24.62 54.58 8.74
N LEU A 137 25.35 55.31 7.90
CA LEU A 137 26.79 55.48 8.18
C LEU A 137 27.07 56.31 9.44
N PRO A 138 28.16 56.00 10.17
CA PRO A 138 28.55 56.76 11.37
C PRO A 138 28.64 58.26 11.11
N GLY A 139 28.03 59.06 12.02
CA GLY A 139 27.92 60.52 11.90
C GLY A 139 26.73 61.03 11.07
N HIS A 140 25.95 60.13 10.42
CA HIS A 140 24.80 60.45 9.62
C HIS A 140 23.47 60.01 10.28
N GLU A 141 23.51 59.59 11.55
CA GLU A 141 22.32 59.04 12.27
C GLU A 141 21.23 60.08 12.49
N GLN A 142 21.63 61.37 12.51
CA GLN A 142 20.69 62.47 12.68
C GLN A 142 20.12 62.99 11.36
N SER A 143 20.79 62.78 10.24
CA SER A 143 20.37 63.29 8.92
C SER A 143 19.77 62.24 8.01
N TRP A 144 20.24 60.98 8.11
CA TRP A 144 19.99 59.87 7.22
C TRP A 144 20.37 60.16 5.74
N ASP A 145 21.28 61.11 5.53
CA ASP A 145 21.72 61.54 4.21
C ASP A 145 22.82 60.60 3.63
N ARG A 146 23.26 59.60 4.40
CA ARG A 146 24.18 58.54 3.96
C ARG A 146 23.79 57.21 4.59
N VAL A 147 23.16 56.37 3.79
CA VAL A 147 22.80 55.00 4.12
C VAL A 147 23.54 54.08 3.14
N LEU A 148 24.28 53.13 3.67
CA LEU A 148 24.93 52.09 2.89
C LEU A 148 23.98 50.91 2.77
N ILE A 149 23.65 50.52 1.55
CA ILE A 149 22.87 49.32 1.25
C ILE A 149 23.82 48.30 0.60
N ALA A 150 23.91 47.12 1.19
CA ALA A 150 24.57 45.95 0.61
C ALA A 150 23.53 44.99 0.10
N VAL A 151 23.67 44.56 -1.16
CA VAL A 151 22.76 43.67 -1.83
C VAL A 151 23.52 42.41 -2.21
N GLU A 152 23.11 41.30 -1.67
CA GLU A 152 23.64 39.97 -2.00
C GLU A 152 22.63 39.21 -2.85
N ASP A 153 23.08 38.70 -4.00
CA ASP A 153 22.29 37.80 -4.83
C ASP A 153 22.33 36.38 -4.22
N VAL A 154 21.18 35.94 -3.75
CA VAL A 154 21.02 34.62 -3.14
C VAL A 154 20.16 33.67 -4.01
N THR A 155 19.96 34.05 -5.28
CA THR A 155 19.07 33.35 -6.21
C THR A 155 19.39 31.86 -6.33
N GLU A 156 20.67 31.51 -6.56
CA GLU A 156 21.07 30.11 -6.69
C GLU A 156 20.88 29.33 -5.39
N ARG A 157 21.16 29.94 -4.24
CA ARG A 157 20.94 29.33 -2.91
C ARG A 157 19.44 29.07 -2.68
N GLU A 158 18.59 30.04 -2.98
CA GLU A 158 17.14 29.91 -2.82
C GLU A 158 16.53 28.94 -3.86
N ARG A 159 17.03 28.93 -5.08
CA ARG A 159 16.63 27.92 -6.09
C ARG A 159 17.00 26.50 -5.64
N ALA A 160 18.21 26.30 -5.12
CA ALA A 160 18.64 24.99 -4.62
C ALA A 160 17.80 24.54 -3.40
N ARG A 161 17.52 25.48 -2.48
CA ARG A 161 16.66 25.22 -1.30
C ARG A 161 15.25 24.81 -1.71
N ARG A 162 14.63 25.55 -2.66
CA ARG A 162 13.30 25.22 -3.17
C ARG A 162 13.29 23.85 -3.86
N ARG A 163 14.26 23.54 -4.72
CA ARG A 163 14.38 22.22 -5.36
C ARG A 163 14.48 21.09 -4.35
N LEU A 164 15.24 21.30 -3.25
CA LEU A 164 15.35 20.29 -2.21
C LEU A 164 14.00 20.07 -1.52
N ILE A 165 13.32 21.13 -1.11
CA ILE A 165 12.00 21.05 -0.46
C ILE A 165 10.97 20.37 -1.40
N ASP A 166 10.96 20.76 -2.67
CA ASP A 166 10.04 20.17 -3.66
C ASP A 166 10.32 18.69 -3.87
N SER A 167 11.61 18.31 -3.90
CA SER A 167 12.03 16.91 -4.02
C SER A 167 11.64 16.09 -2.78
N GLU A 168 11.82 16.64 -1.58
CA GLU A 168 11.42 16.00 -0.32
C GLU A 168 9.90 15.83 -0.25
N ASN A 169 9.14 16.88 -0.57
CA ASN A 169 7.67 16.84 -0.62
C ASN A 169 7.15 15.83 -1.64
N TYR A 170 7.80 15.78 -2.81
CA TYR A 170 7.45 14.80 -3.84
C TYR A 170 7.70 13.36 -3.38
N ALA A 171 8.89 13.09 -2.81
CA ALA A 171 9.24 11.76 -2.29
C ALA A 171 8.29 11.34 -1.15
N PHE A 172 8.02 12.27 -0.22
CA PHE A 172 7.05 12.04 0.87
C PHE A 172 5.64 11.76 0.33
N GLY A 173 5.19 12.53 -0.66
CA GLY A 173 3.89 12.33 -1.29
C GLY A 173 3.76 10.96 -1.95
N LEU A 174 4.78 10.49 -2.67
CA LEU A 174 4.81 9.15 -3.26
C LEU A 174 4.73 8.05 -2.20
N PHE A 175 5.45 8.20 -1.09
CA PHE A 175 5.42 7.25 0.01
C PHE A 175 4.07 7.27 0.73
N ALA A 176 3.63 8.45 1.19
CA ALA A 176 2.45 8.61 2.04
C ALA A 176 1.15 8.19 1.33
N HIS A 177 1.02 8.48 0.02
CA HIS A 177 -0.18 8.21 -0.79
C HIS A 177 -0.05 7.00 -1.71
N SER A 178 0.99 6.17 -1.54
CA SER A 178 1.10 4.92 -2.29
C SER A 178 -0.12 4.03 -2.04
N PRO A 179 -0.73 3.41 -3.08
CA PRO A 179 -1.82 2.45 -2.92
C PRO A 179 -1.38 1.12 -2.32
N VAL A 180 -0.08 0.90 -2.16
CA VAL A 180 0.52 -0.28 -1.55
C VAL A 180 0.96 0.05 -0.13
N SER A 181 0.75 -0.85 0.82
CA SER A 181 1.29 -0.74 2.17
C SER A 181 2.80 -0.76 2.13
N LEU A 182 3.45 0.33 2.56
CA LEU A 182 4.90 0.50 2.56
C LEU A 182 5.41 0.69 3.99
N TRP A 183 6.48 -0.04 4.30
CA TRP A 183 7.25 0.06 5.54
C TRP A 183 8.68 0.44 5.19
N VAL A 184 9.25 1.31 5.98
CA VAL A 184 10.67 1.63 5.96
C VAL A 184 11.27 1.16 7.27
N GLU A 185 12.28 0.31 7.19
CA GLU A 185 12.83 -0.42 8.33
C GLU A 185 14.36 -0.36 8.35
N ASP A 186 14.92 -0.45 9.56
CA ASP A 186 16.35 -0.62 9.79
C ASP A 186 16.63 -2.06 10.23
N PHE A 187 17.33 -2.78 9.39
CA PHE A 187 17.76 -4.18 9.59
C PHE A 187 19.23 -4.28 10.01
N SER A 188 19.88 -3.19 10.39
CA SER A 188 21.29 -3.19 10.79
C SER A 188 21.60 -4.11 11.96
N GLY A 189 20.63 -4.27 12.89
CA GLY A 189 20.70 -5.22 13.98
C GLY A 189 20.73 -6.67 13.48
N VAL A 190 19.83 -7.00 12.55
CA VAL A 190 19.75 -8.32 11.89
C VAL A 190 21.04 -8.62 11.14
N LYS A 191 21.58 -7.63 10.40
CA LYS A 191 22.86 -7.75 9.67
C LYS A 191 23.99 -8.11 10.60
N ARG A 192 24.11 -7.41 11.74
CA ARG A 192 25.15 -7.71 12.74
C ARG A 192 25.04 -9.14 13.27
N LEU A 193 23.82 -9.60 13.62
CA LEU A 193 23.61 -10.97 14.11
C LEU A 193 23.99 -12.02 13.06
N ILE A 194 23.64 -11.81 11.80
CA ILE A 194 24.01 -12.69 10.69
C ILE A 194 25.55 -12.70 10.51
N ASP A 195 26.20 -11.55 10.55
CA ASP A 195 27.65 -11.43 10.40
C ASP A 195 28.40 -12.07 11.58
N GLU A 196 27.87 -11.99 12.81
CA GLU A 196 28.42 -12.71 13.96
C GLU A 196 28.39 -14.22 13.76
N VAL A 197 27.28 -14.77 13.26
CA VAL A 197 27.16 -16.23 12.97
C VAL A 197 28.13 -16.63 11.86
N ARG A 198 28.23 -15.82 10.80
CA ARG A 198 29.19 -16.05 9.71
C ARG A 198 30.64 -16.00 10.19
N GLY A 199 30.97 -15.04 11.07
CA GLY A 199 32.30 -14.91 11.67
C GLY A 199 32.70 -16.07 12.59
N ARG A 200 31.73 -16.84 13.09
CA ARG A 200 31.97 -18.08 13.86
C ARG A 200 32.20 -19.31 12.97
N GLY A 201 32.21 -19.16 11.63
CA GLY A 201 32.50 -20.26 10.71
C GLY A 201 31.32 -21.20 10.45
N VAL A 202 30.08 -20.70 10.60
CA VAL A 202 28.87 -21.44 10.23
C VAL A 202 28.76 -21.42 8.70
N ASP A 203 28.78 -22.59 8.06
CA ASP A 203 28.64 -22.75 6.61
C ASP A 203 27.18 -22.98 6.19
N ASP A 204 26.43 -23.76 6.97
CA ASP A 204 25.01 -24.05 6.71
C ASP A 204 24.11 -23.27 7.69
N PHE A 205 23.64 -22.12 7.23
CA PHE A 205 22.77 -21.25 8.03
C PHE A 205 21.36 -21.84 8.23
N ARG A 206 20.90 -22.71 7.31
CA ARG A 206 19.62 -23.39 7.45
C ARG A 206 19.66 -24.37 8.62
N VAL A 207 20.68 -25.20 8.69
CA VAL A 207 20.90 -26.13 9.81
C VAL A 207 21.10 -25.35 11.11
N PHE A 208 21.86 -24.25 11.07
CA PHE A 208 22.05 -23.39 12.25
C PHE A 208 20.71 -22.91 12.81
N THR A 209 19.79 -22.40 11.97
CA THR A 209 18.48 -21.90 12.41
C THR A 209 17.51 -23.01 12.83
N ASP A 210 17.74 -24.28 12.41
CA ASP A 210 16.98 -25.43 12.88
C ASP A 210 17.39 -25.84 14.31
N VAL A 211 18.67 -25.68 14.64
CA VAL A 211 19.22 -26.03 15.97
C VAL A 211 19.01 -24.90 16.98
N HIS A 212 19.06 -23.64 16.52
CA HIS A 212 18.96 -22.42 17.33
C HIS A 212 17.63 -21.70 17.08
N GLU A 213 16.53 -22.27 17.55
CA GLU A 213 15.19 -21.74 17.34
C GLU A 213 14.99 -20.31 17.90
N GLU A 214 15.78 -19.94 18.94
CA GLU A 214 15.78 -18.61 19.53
C GLU A 214 16.37 -17.52 18.64
N PHE A 215 17.15 -17.87 17.62
CA PHE A 215 17.83 -16.91 16.75
C PHE A 215 16.85 -16.10 15.91
N VAL A 216 15.80 -16.75 15.37
CA VAL A 216 14.78 -16.10 14.54
C VAL A 216 14.01 -15.03 15.34
N PRO A 217 13.44 -15.32 16.53
CA PRO A 217 12.83 -14.29 17.38
C PRO A 217 13.79 -13.16 17.77
N ARG A 218 15.06 -13.47 18.04
CA ARG A 218 16.08 -12.46 18.33
C ARG A 218 16.29 -11.52 17.16
N CYS A 219 16.39 -12.04 15.94
CA CYS A 219 16.47 -11.20 14.73
C CYS A 219 15.22 -10.32 14.57
N MET A 220 14.02 -10.87 14.81
CA MET A 220 12.78 -10.08 14.75
C MET A 220 12.79 -8.91 15.74
N SER A 221 13.34 -9.08 16.95
CA SER A 221 13.42 -8.02 17.94
C SER A 221 14.44 -6.91 17.64
N GLU A 222 15.38 -7.16 16.71
CA GLU A 222 16.37 -6.17 16.27
C GLU A 222 15.88 -5.29 15.11
N ILE A 223 14.73 -5.62 14.52
CA ILE A 223 14.13 -4.80 13.45
C ILE A 223 13.56 -3.52 14.05
N ARG A 224 13.91 -2.39 13.45
CA ARG A 224 13.36 -1.08 13.82
C ARG A 224 12.50 -0.54 12.67
N VAL A 225 11.23 -0.36 12.92
CA VAL A 225 10.35 0.30 11.96
C VAL A 225 10.60 1.80 12.03
N LEU A 226 11.14 2.37 10.97
CA LEU A 226 11.43 3.80 10.82
C LEU A 226 10.17 4.56 10.43
N ASP A 227 9.45 4.05 9.42
CA ASP A 227 8.19 4.65 8.98
C ASP A 227 7.23 3.66 8.32
N VAL A 228 5.95 4.05 8.27
CA VAL A 228 4.88 3.36 7.55
C VAL A 228 3.97 4.39 6.88
N ASN A 229 3.43 4.07 5.72
CA ASN A 229 2.52 4.96 5.02
C ASN A 229 1.05 4.80 5.48
N SER A 230 0.17 5.70 5.02
CA SER A 230 -1.26 5.67 5.36
C SER A 230 -1.94 4.36 4.97
N ARG A 231 -1.57 3.78 3.83
CA ARG A 231 -2.11 2.50 3.36
C ARG A 231 -1.80 1.34 4.31
N THR A 232 -0.65 1.37 4.97
CA THR A 232 -0.30 0.40 6.02
C THR A 232 -1.28 0.48 7.20
N LEU A 233 -1.58 1.69 7.66
CA LEU A 233 -2.52 1.89 8.76
C LEU A 233 -3.93 1.37 8.41
N GLU A 234 -4.41 1.67 7.21
CA GLU A 234 -5.69 1.16 6.70
C GLU A 234 -5.71 -0.36 6.61
N LEU A 235 -4.64 -0.97 6.05
CA LEU A 235 -4.54 -2.41 5.85
C LEU A 235 -4.64 -3.19 7.15
N PHE A 236 -4.00 -2.68 8.22
CA PHE A 236 -3.98 -3.34 9.52
C PHE A 236 -5.06 -2.83 10.48
N GLY A 237 -5.87 -1.86 10.07
CA GLY A 237 -6.93 -1.28 10.90
C GLY A 237 -6.38 -0.47 12.09
N ALA A 238 -5.21 0.17 11.93
CA ALA A 238 -4.59 0.99 12.97
C ALA A 238 -5.00 2.46 12.80
N PRO A 239 -5.37 3.17 13.89
CA PRO A 239 -5.71 4.58 13.81
C PRO A 239 -4.49 5.47 13.54
N ASP A 240 -3.31 5.06 13.99
CA ASP A 240 -2.05 5.76 13.85
C ASP A 240 -0.85 4.80 13.92
N LYS A 241 0.33 5.31 13.53
CA LYS A 241 1.60 4.59 13.53
C LYS A 241 1.98 4.10 14.92
N GLU A 242 1.81 4.91 15.96
CA GLU A 242 2.20 4.56 17.33
C GLU A 242 1.40 3.36 17.84
N THR A 243 0.08 3.34 17.58
CA THR A 243 -0.79 2.22 17.93
C THR A 243 -0.40 0.95 17.18
N LEU A 244 -0.09 1.06 15.88
CA LEU A 244 0.39 -0.09 15.09
C LEU A 244 1.69 -0.66 15.68
N LEU A 245 2.69 0.20 15.92
CA LEU A 245 3.99 -0.22 16.41
C LEU A 245 3.94 -0.84 17.81
N ARG A 246 3.07 -0.36 18.70
CA ARG A 246 2.85 -0.98 20.02
C ARG A 246 2.21 -2.36 19.95
N ASN A 247 1.51 -2.68 18.87
CA ASN A 247 0.76 -3.91 18.70
C ASN A 247 1.30 -4.83 17.58
N LEU A 248 2.57 -4.70 17.20
CA LEU A 248 3.19 -5.52 16.13
C LEU A 248 3.06 -7.03 16.39
N SER A 249 3.10 -7.46 17.65
CA SER A 249 2.90 -8.87 18.02
C SER A 249 1.50 -9.42 17.71
N ALA A 250 0.50 -8.55 17.62
CA ALA A 250 -0.85 -8.94 17.19
C ALA A 250 -0.94 -9.11 15.67
N VAL A 251 -0.14 -8.33 14.93
CA VAL A 251 -0.06 -8.37 13.45
C VAL A 251 0.82 -9.53 12.99
N PHE A 252 2.00 -9.69 13.58
CA PHE A 252 3.00 -10.70 13.25
C PHE A 252 2.97 -11.83 14.29
N ARG A 253 2.09 -12.80 14.10
CA ARG A 253 1.94 -13.96 14.99
C ARG A 253 2.88 -15.09 14.61
N ASP A 254 2.72 -16.25 15.25
CA ASP A 254 3.60 -17.41 15.12
C ASP A 254 3.78 -17.93 13.68
N GLU A 255 2.76 -17.77 12.84
CA GLU A 255 2.84 -18.13 11.42
C GLU A 255 3.88 -17.33 10.63
N MET A 256 4.29 -16.14 11.13
CA MET A 256 5.34 -15.34 10.50
C MET A 256 6.75 -15.93 10.74
N LYS A 257 7.00 -16.65 11.81
CA LYS A 257 8.33 -17.16 12.15
C LYS A 257 8.95 -18.03 11.06
N PRO A 258 8.24 -19.01 10.46
CA PRO A 258 8.77 -19.79 9.35
C PRO A 258 9.10 -18.92 8.11
N HIS A 259 8.23 -17.96 7.79
CA HIS A 259 8.45 -17.07 6.65
C HIS A 259 9.65 -16.13 6.88
N PHE A 260 9.80 -15.61 8.09
CA PHE A 260 10.92 -14.75 8.44
C PHE A 260 12.24 -15.55 8.49
N ARG A 261 12.22 -16.81 8.95
CA ARG A 261 13.38 -17.69 8.87
C ARG A 261 13.88 -17.86 7.43
N GLU A 262 12.97 -18.15 6.48
CA GLU A 262 13.34 -18.24 5.07
C GLU A 262 13.87 -16.91 4.53
N GLN A 263 13.37 -15.78 5.03
CA GLN A 263 13.89 -14.45 4.69
C GLN A 263 15.32 -14.26 5.18
N LEU A 264 15.65 -14.70 6.40
CA LEU A 264 17.02 -14.65 6.94
C LEU A 264 17.97 -15.55 6.14
N ILE A 265 17.52 -16.73 5.67
CA ILE A 265 18.30 -17.62 4.83
C ILE A 265 18.59 -16.94 3.48
N ASP A 266 17.61 -16.35 2.86
CA ASP A 266 17.81 -15.59 1.62
C ASP A 266 18.77 -14.40 1.81
N LEU A 267 18.70 -13.70 2.96
CA LEU A 267 19.64 -12.62 3.31
C LEU A 267 21.07 -13.16 3.54
N TRP A 268 21.19 -14.33 4.18
CA TRP A 268 22.48 -15.02 4.32
C TRP A 268 23.11 -15.33 2.96
N ASP A 269 22.30 -15.75 1.99
CA ASP A 269 22.70 -16.04 0.62
C ASP A 269 22.96 -14.80 -0.24
N GLY A 270 22.78 -13.59 0.34
CA GLY A 270 23.00 -12.31 -0.34
C GLY A 270 21.85 -11.85 -1.21
N LYS A 271 20.65 -12.42 -1.06
CA LYS A 271 19.44 -12.00 -1.79
C LYS A 271 18.84 -10.79 -1.11
N LEU A 272 19.20 -9.59 -1.57
CA LEU A 272 18.75 -8.31 -1.01
C LEU A 272 17.35 -7.88 -1.52
N PHE A 273 16.82 -8.56 -2.53
CA PHE A 273 15.43 -8.45 -2.97
C PHE A 273 14.75 -9.81 -2.84
N GLN A 274 13.58 -9.82 -2.21
CA GLN A 274 12.83 -11.05 -1.94
C GLN A 274 11.34 -10.80 -2.13
N GLN A 275 10.63 -11.86 -2.54
CA GLN A 275 9.18 -11.83 -2.66
C GLN A 275 8.59 -13.16 -2.15
N ARG A 276 7.56 -13.09 -1.30
CA ARG A 276 6.88 -14.28 -0.76
C ARG A 276 5.46 -13.98 -0.33
N GLU A 277 4.63 -15.00 -0.35
CA GLU A 277 3.30 -14.93 0.27
C GLU A 277 3.43 -15.20 1.77
N VAL A 278 2.80 -14.35 2.56
CA VAL A 278 2.82 -14.43 4.04
C VAL A 278 1.42 -14.28 4.60
N LEU A 279 1.25 -14.69 5.85
CA LEU A 279 0.01 -14.57 6.58
C LEU A 279 0.20 -13.64 7.76
N ASN A 280 -0.57 -12.55 7.78
CA ASN A 280 -0.60 -11.59 8.87
C ASN A 280 -2.03 -11.40 9.35
N TYR A 281 -2.20 -10.54 10.36
CA TYR A 281 -3.50 -10.26 10.96
C TYR A 281 -3.70 -8.75 11.12
N THR A 282 -4.92 -8.28 10.93
CA THR A 282 -5.32 -6.93 11.35
C THR A 282 -5.32 -6.83 12.88
N LEU A 283 -5.38 -5.62 13.42
CA LEU A 283 -5.44 -5.42 14.88
C LEU A 283 -6.70 -6.03 15.51
N ASP A 284 -7.80 -6.16 14.77
CA ASP A 284 -9.02 -6.84 15.21
C ASP A 284 -8.96 -8.38 15.07
N GLY A 285 -7.85 -8.91 14.56
CA GLY A 285 -7.62 -10.35 14.40
C GLY A 285 -8.08 -10.95 13.09
N THR A 286 -8.53 -10.15 12.12
CA THR A 286 -8.89 -10.63 10.78
C THR A 286 -7.65 -11.11 10.03
N LYS A 287 -7.76 -12.28 9.39
CA LYS A 287 -6.67 -12.93 8.67
C LYS A 287 -6.43 -12.28 7.31
N LEU A 288 -5.18 -11.93 7.02
CA LEU A 288 -4.73 -11.31 5.79
C LEU A 288 -3.71 -12.20 5.06
N HIS A 289 -3.99 -12.55 3.82
CA HIS A 289 -2.98 -13.12 2.91
C HIS A 289 -2.30 -11.98 2.18
N LEU A 290 -0.99 -11.84 2.39
CA LEU A 290 -0.21 -10.73 1.85
C LEU A 290 0.90 -11.25 0.92
N LEU A 291 1.15 -10.50 -0.15
CA LEU A 291 2.37 -10.63 -0.94
C LEU A 291 3.38 -9.63 -0.36
N LEU A 292 4.38 -10.14 0.32
CA LEU A 292 5.49 -9.38 0.88
C LEU A 292 6.60 -9.25 -0.17
N GLN A 293 7.04 -8.02 -0.42
CA GLN A 293 8.24 -7.69 -1.18
C GLN A 293 9.20 -6.94 -0.25
N PHE A 294 10.38 -7.49 -0.08
CA PHE A 294 11.45 -6.96 0.74
C PHE A 294 12.60 -6.49 -0.16
N SER A 295 13.14 -5.32 0.10
CA SER A 295 14.27 -4.77 -0.64
C SER A 295 15.18 -3.95 0.27
N VAL A 296 16.46 -4.27 0.29
CA VAL A 296 17.49 -3.37 0.82
C VAL A 296 17.70 -2.26 -0.20
N LEU A 297 17.57 -1.00 0.23
CA LEU A 297 17.66 0.13 -0.69
C LEU A 297 19.10 0.40 -1.15
N PRO A 298 19.28 0.95 -2.36
CA PRO A 298 20.60 1.26 -2.90
C PRO A 298 21.42 2.17 -1.97
N GLY A 299 22.70 1.80 -1.78
CA GLY A 299 23.63 2.47 -0.86
C GLY A 299 23.64 1.90 0.56
N HIS A 300 22.68 1.04 0.92
CA HIS A 300 22.57 0.41 2.24
C HIS A 300 22.83 -1.11 2.23
N GLU A 301 23.39 -1.64 1.15
CA GLU A 301 23.64 -3.08 0.98
C GLU A 301 24.68 -3.64 1.96
N ARG A 302 25.54 -2.78 2.53
CA ARG A 302 26.58 -3.18 3.46
C ARG A 302 26.10 -3.34 4.89
N ASP A 303 25.16 -2.49 5.31
CA ASP A 303 24.72 -2.37 6.69
C ASP A 303 23.22 -2.67 6.92
N TRP A 304 22.41 -2.70 5.84
CA TRP A 304 20.96 -2.86 5.83
C TRP A 304 20.22 -1.85 6.71
N SER A 305 20.79 -0.65 6.86
CA SER A 305 20.21 0.42 7.67
C SER A 305 18.95 1.04 7.06
N LEU A 306 18.66 0.76 5.79
CA LEU A 306 17.45 1.21 5.11
C LEU A 306 16.89 0.12 4.20
N VAL A 307 15.76 -0.41 4.63
CA VAL A 307 15.01 -1.48 3.96
C VAL A 307 13.59 -1.01 3.68
N GLN A 308 13.08 -1.34 2.51
CA GLN A 308 11.67 -1.17 2.18
C GLN A 308 10.97 -2.51 2.17
N VAL A 309 9.83 -2.59 2.87
CA VAL A 309 8.90 -3.71 2.76
C VAL A 309 7.59 -3.19 2.18
N ALA A 310 7.14 -3.84 1.09
CA ALA A 310 5.85 -3.58 0.48
C ALA A 310 4.91 -4.77 0.71
N LEU A 311 3.69 -4.50 1.16
CA LEU A 311 2.68 -5.51 1.42
C LEU A 311 1.45 -5.27 0.54
N THR A 312 1.12 -6.25 -0.30
CA THR A 312 -0.07 -6.23 -1.14
C THR A 312 -1.08 -7.24 -0.61
N ASP A 313 -2.31 -6.82 -0.33
CA ASP A 313 -3.38 -7.72 0.07
C ASP A 313 -3.82 -8.59 -1.11
N ILE A 314 -3.64 -9.89 -0.98
CA ILE A 314 -4.04 -10.92 -1.93
C ILE A 314 -5.15 -11.83 -1.39
N THR A 315 -5.82 -11.42 -0.30
CA THR A 315 -6.84 -12.24 0.38
C THR A 315 -8.01 -12.56 -0.56
N ALA A 316 -8.47 -11.58 -1.33
CA ALA A 316 -9.54 -11.79 -2.30
C ALA A 316 -9.11 -12.77 -3.42
N ARG A 317 -7.86 -12.66 -3.91
CA ARG A 317 -7.28 -13.58 -4.88
C ARG A 317 -7.23 -15.01 -4.33
N LYS A 318 -6.71 -15.19 -3.10
CA LYS A 318 -6.64 -16.52 -2.45
C LYS A 318 -8.02 -17.15 -2.22
N LYS A 319 -9.00 -16.35 -1.82
CA LYS A 319 -10.39 -16.82 -1.70
C LYS A 319 -10.96 -17.27 -3.05
N ALA A 320 -10.69 -16.50 -4.12
CA ALA A 320 -11.12 -16.85 -5.46
C ALA A 320 -10.43 -18.12 -5.98
N GLU A 321 -9.11 -18.25 -5.79
CA GLU A 321 -8.34 -19.45 -6.11
C GLU A 321 -8.92 -20.69 -5.41
N ALA A 322 -9.11 -20.62 -4.08
CA ALA A 322 -9.70 -21.70 -3.29
C ALA A 322 -11.14 -22.04 -3.74
N TYR A 323 -11.92 -21.02 -4.11
CA TYR A 323 -13.28 -21.23 -4.62
C TYR A 323 -13.27 -21.89 -6.01
N LEU A 324 -12.37 -21.48 -6.90
CA LEU A 324 -12.19 -22.12 -8.21
C LEU A 324 -11.74 -23.59 -8.07
N GLU A 325 -10.83 -23.86 -7.13
CA GLU A 325 -10.41 -25.23 -6.82
C GLU A 325 -11.57 -26.06 -6.28
N TYR A 326 -12.40 -25.48 -5.41
CA TYR A 326 -13.63 -26.10 -4.94
C TYR A 326 -14.60 -26.39 -6.09
N LEU A 327 -14.85 -25.43 -6.99
CA LEU A 327 -15.69 -25.61 -8.18
C LEU A 327 -15.14 -26.67 -9.14
N GLY A 328 -13.83 -26.80 -9.24
CA GLY A 328 -13.16 -27.83 -10.04
C GLY A 328 -13.47 -29.25 -9.57
N THR A 329 -13.77 -29.41 -8.27
CA THR A 329 -13.93 -30.72 -7.64
C THR A 329 -15.34 -31.00 -7.10
N HIS A 330 -16.16 -29.97 -6.84
CA HIS A 330 -17.48 -30.10 -6.20
C HIS A 330 -18.64 -29.62 -7.09
N ASP A 331 -19.81 -30.17 -6.86
CA ASP A 331 -21.10 -29.69 -7.41
C ASP A 331 -21.65 -28.58 -6.47
N VAL A 332 -21.93 -27.41 -7.02
CA VAL A 332 -22.31 -26.20 -6.23
C VAL A 332 -23.68 -26.41 -5.54
N LEU A 333 -24.60 -27.13 -6.16
CA LEU A 333 -25.95 -27.29 -5.64
C LEU A 333 -26.00 -28.30 -4.49
N THR A 334 -25.36 -29.44 -4.67
CA THR A 334 -25.46 -30.60 -3.74
C THR A 334 -24.28 -30.65 -2.76
N ARG A 335 -23.19 -29.86 -3.02
CA ARG A 335 -21.91 -29.85 -2.28
C ARG A 335 -21.16 -31.19 -2.28
N THR A 336 -21.69 -32.23 -2.95
CA THR A 336 -20.95 -33.46 -3.21
C THR A 336 -19.84 -33.20 -4.23
N LEU A 337 -18.95 -34.16 -4.46
CA LEU A 337 -17.98 -34.06 -5.54
C LEU A 337 -18.68 -34.01 -6.91
N ASN A 338 -18.01 -33.46 -7.91
CA ASN A 338 -18.56 -33.30 -9.24
C ASN A 338 -18.13 -34.45 -10.19
N ARG A 339 -18.63 -34.40 -11.42
CA ARG A 339 -18.33 -35.39 -12.47
C ARG A 339 -16.82 -35.41 -12.81
N SER A 340 -16.14 -34.27 -12.81
CA SER A 340 -14.70 -34.18 -13.12
C SER A 340 -13.88 -34.95 -12.11
N PHE A 341 -14.14 -34.73 -10.81
CA PHE A 341 -13.51 -35.50 -9.75
C PHE A 341 -13.76 -37.00 -9.87
N TYR A 342 -15.02 -37.39 -10.17
CA TYR A 342 -15.38 -38.81 -10.34
C TYR A 342 -14.53 -39.48 -11.42
N VAL A 343 -14.38 -38.87 -12.58
CA VAL A 343 -13.60 -39.41 -13.69
C VAL A 343 -12.10 -39.50 -13.34
N GLU A 344 -11.56 -38.45 -12.72
CA GLU A 344 -10.14 -38.42 -12.30
C GLU A 344 -9.84 -39.48 -11.24
N GLU A 345 -10.71 -39.61 -10.24
CA GLU A 345 -10.54 -40.60 -9.18
C GLU A 345 -10.69 -42.04 -9.69
N LEU A 346 -11.62 -42.28 -10.59
CA LEU A 346 -11.77 -43.59 -11.24
C LEU A 346 -10.49 -43.98 -12.00
N ASN A 347 -9.94 -43.06 -12.77
CA ASN A 347 -8.66 -43.24 -13.47
C ASN A 347 -7.46 -43.42 -12.50
N ARG A 348 -7.49 -42.73 -11.37
CA ARG A 348 -6.45 -42.84 -10.32
C ARG A 348 -6.48 -44.22 -9.68
N LEU A 349 -7.66 -44.71 -9.31
CA LEU A 349 -7.85 -46.02 -8.72
C LEU A 349 -7.43 -47.13 -9.70
N GLU A 350 -7.79 -47.00 -10.99
CA GLU A 350 -7.38 -47.95 -12.03
C GLU A 350 -5.85 -48.02 -12.18
N ARG A 351 -5.19 -46.86 -12.26
CA ARG A 351 -3.71 -46.79 -12.34
C ARG A 351 -3.01 -47.38 -11.10
N LYS A 352 -3.59 -47.21 -9.90
CA LYS A 352 -3.06 -47.82 -8.67
C LYS A 352 -3.27 -49.33 -8.56
N GLY A 353 -4.08 -49.88 -9.46
CA GLY A 353 -4.42 -51.32 -9.41
C GLY A 353 -5.16 -51.74 -8.15
N LEU A 354 -5.80 -50.77 -7.45
CA LEU A 354 -6.52 -51.04 -6.20
C LEU A 354 -7.75 -51.91 -6.49
N GLN A 355 -7.86 -53.03 -5.82
CA GLN A 355 -8.98 -53.94 -5.93
C GLN A 355 -9.21 -54.65 -4.58
N PRO A 356 -10.48 -55.02 -4.26
CA PRO A 356 -11.68 -54.73 -5.03
C PRO A 356 -12.10 -53.23 -4.95
N VAL A 357 -12.79 -52.75 -5.96
CA VAL A 357 -13.50 -51.46 -5.98
C VAL A 357 -14.95 -51.70 -6.28
N THR A 358 -15.83 -51.23 -5.42
CA THR A 358 -17.27 -51.26 -5.65
C THR A 358 -17.77 -49.89 -6.09
N ILE A 359 -18.63 -49.86 -7.09
CA ILE A 359 -19.25 -48.67 -7.65
C ILE A 359 -20.74 -48.76 -7.50
N ILE A 360 -21.38 -47.76 -6.93
CA ILE A 360 -22.82 -47.59 -6.89
C ILE A 360 -23.18 -46.42 -7.81
N ARG A 361 -24.13 -46.65 -8.71
CA ARG A 361 -24.82 -45.62 -9.52
C ARG A 361 -26.19 -45.40 -8.94
N ALA A 362 -26.59 -44.14 -8.77
CA ALA A 362 -27.87 -43.78 -8.19
C ALA A 362 -28.51 -42.64 -9.01
N ASP A 363 -29.83 -42.66 -9.10
CA ASP A 363 -30.63 -41.70 -9.85
C ASP A 363 -31.85 -41.31 -9.01
N ILE A 364 -32.15 -40.02 -8.93
CA ILE A 364 -33.24 -39.49 -8.12
C ILE A 364 -34.53 -39.64 -8.91
N ASN A 365 -35.46 -40.40 -8.38
CA ASN A 365 -36.78 -40.59 -8.95
C ASN A 365 -37.67 -39.36 -8.74
N GLY A 366 -38.50 -39.04 -9.74
CA GLY A 366 -39.54 -38.01 -9.62
C GLY A 366 -39.03 -36.55 -9.64
N LEU A 367 -37.72 -36.29 -9.85
CA LEU A 367 -37.18 -34.93 -9.92
C LEU A 367 -37.89 -34.05 -10.96
N ARG A 368 -38.18 -34.63 -12.15
CA ARG A 368 -38.92 -33.92 -13.21
C ARG A 368 -40.34 -33.56 -12.77
N VAL A 369 -41.03 -34.46 -12.09
CA VAL A 369 -42.39 -34.22 -11.57
C VAL A 369 -42.35 -33.10 -10.51
N ALA A 370 -41.41 -33.15 -9.61
CA ALA A 370 -41.23 -32.08 -8.62
C ALA A 370 -40.98 -30.72 -9.27
N ASN A 371 -40.15 -30.66 -10.32
CA ASN A 371 -39.92 -29.43 -11.10
C ASN A 371 -41.17 -28.93 -11.83
N ASP A 372 -41.92 -29.84 -12.48
CA ASP A 372 -43.09 -29.51 -13.30
C ASP A 372 -44.29 -29.08 -12.42
N GLU A 373 -44.48 -29.70 -11.25
CA GLU A 373 -45.62 -29.45 -10.35
C GLU A 373 -45.37 -28.35 -9.31
N LEU A 374 -44.13 -28.25 -8.77
CA LEU A 374 -43.76 -27.37 -7.64
C LEU A 374 -42.69 -26.33 -7.99
N GLY A 375 -42.17 -26.36 -9.22
CA GLY A 375 -41.17 -25.44 -9.71
C GLY A 375 -39.75 -25.89 -9.41
N HIS A 376 -38.78 -25.29 -10.12
CA HIS A 376 -37.34 -25.64 -10.03
C HIS A 376 -36.74 -25.51 -8.62
N ALA A 377 -37.28 -24.63 -7.80
CA ALA A 377 -36.82 -24.48 -6.41
C ALA A 377 -37.07 -25.76 -5.57
N ALA A 378 -38.19 -26.47 -5.82
CA ALA A 378 -38.50 -27.72 -5.16
C ALA A 378 -37.58 -28.85 -5.63
N GLY A 379 -37.29 -28.94 -6.93
CA GLY A 379 -36.32 -29.88 -7.47
C GLY A 379 -34.90 -29.65 -6.97
N ASP A 380 -34.47 -28.36 -6.86
CA ASP A 380 -33.19 -28.00 -6.27
C ASP A 380 -33.10 -28.39 -4.78
N ALA A 381 -34.20 -28.23 -4.02
CA ALA A 381 -34.28 -28.67 -2.64
C ALA A 381 -34.17 -30.20 -2.54
N LEU A 382 -34.84 -30.94 -3.44
CA LEU A 382 -34.74 -32.40 -3.51
C LEU A 382 -33.31 -32.87 -3.81
N LEU A 383 -32.60 -32.19 -4.74
CA LEU A 383 -31.21 -32.47 -5.07
C LEU A 383 -30.28 -32.19 -3.90
N ARG A 384 -30.48 -31.07 -3.14
CA ARG A 384 -29.69 -30.77 -1.95
C ARG A 384 -29.84 -31.83 -0.87
N ARG A 385 -31.08 -32.24 -0.59
CA ARG A 385 -31.36 -33.32 0.36
C ARG A 385 -30.72 -34.66 -0.03
N ALA A 386 -30.78 -35.00 -1.31
CA ALA A 386 -30.11 -36.20 -1.83
C ALA A 386 -28.57 -36.07 -1.57
N GLY A 387 -28.00 -34.91 -1.85
CA GLY A 387 -26.57 -34.63 -1.56
C GLY A 387 -26.22 -34.84 -0.08
N GLU A 388 -27.04 -34.33 0.84
CA GLU A 388 -26.87 -34.50 2.31
C GLU A 388 -26.98 -35.98 2.72
N VAL A 389 -27.93 -36.71 2.19
CA VAL A 389 -28.10 -38.17 2.44
C VAL A 389 -26.86 -38.92 1.97
N PHE A 390 -26.41 -38.65 0.75
CA PHE A 390 -25.24 -39.31 0.19
C PHE A 390 -23.94 -38.97 0.91
N ASP A 391 -23.73 -37.68 1.34
CA ASP A 391 -22.56 -37.28 2.09
C ASP A 391 -22.50 -37.92 3.48
N SER A 392 -23.66 -38.13 4.10
CA SER A 392 -23.80 -38.84 5.38
C SER A 392 -23.50 -40.33 5.27
N LEU A 393 -23.68 -40.91 4.09
CA LEU A 393 -23.54 -42.35 3.83
C LEU A 393 -22.10 -42.84 3.84
N VAL A 394 -21.16 -42.00 3.37
CA VAL A 394 -19.80 -42.41 3.09
C VAL A 394 -18.75 -41.59 3.86
N LYS A 395 -17.66 -42.24 4.24
CA LYS A 395 -16.46 -41.58 4.83
C LYS A 395 -15.21 -41.98 4.04
N LYS A 396 -14.20 -41.11 4.03
CA LYS A 396 -12.93 -41.45 3.41
C LYS A 396 -12.44 -42.84 3.82
N PRO A 397 -11.95 -43.67 2.91
CA PRO A 397 -11.58 -43.39 1.52
C PRO A 397 -12.69 -43.56 0.47
N ALA A 398 -13.93 -43.63 0.86
CA ALA A 398 -15.08 -43.65 -0.05
C ALA A 398 -15.51 -42.24 -0.49
N TRP A 399 -16.10 -42.10 -1.68
CA TRP A 399 -16.43 -40.82 -2.28
C TRP A 399 -17.82 -40.85 -2.89
N VAL A 400 -18.55 -39.75 -2.81
CA VAL A 400 -19.81 -39.53 -3.54
C VAL A 400 -19.66 -38.35 -4.50
N ALA A 401 -20.15 -38.50 -5.71
CA ALA A 401 -20.13 -37.45 -6.73
C ALA A 401 -21.47 -37.35 -7.46
N ARG A 402 -21.90 -36.11 -7.73
CA ARG A 402 -22.99 -35.86 -8.68
C ARG A 402 -22.40 -35.83 -10.10
N ILE A 403 -22.88 -36.67 -10.97
CA ILE A 403 -22.29 -36.90 -12.30
C ILE A 403 -23.24 -36.51 -13.46
N GLY A 404 -24.49 -36.22 -13.16
CA GLY A 404 -25.51 -35.76 -14.08
C GLY A 404 -26.56 -34.90 -13.39
N GLY A 405 -27.68 -34.63 -14.05
CA GLY A 405 -28.75 -33.80 -13.48
C GLY A 405 -29.33 -34.37 -12.19
N ASP A 406 -29.74 -35.61 -12.24
CA ASP A 406 -30.34 -36.44 -11.18
C ASP A 406 -29.46 -37.64 -10.78
N GLU A 407 -28.30 -37.80 -11.43
CA GLU A 407 -27.41 -38.94 -11.26
C GLU A 407 -26.28 -38.70 -10.28
N PHE A 408 -26.09 -39.67 -9.39
CA PHE A 408 -24.99 -39.74 -8.44
C PHE A 408 -24.16 -41.02 -8.62
N ALA A 409 -22.89 -40.96 -8.22
CA ALA A 409 -22.00 -42.11 -8.17
C ALA A 409 -21.29 -42.19 -6.84
N ILE A 410 -21.20 -43.39 -6.26
CA ILE A 410 -20.41 -43.66 -5.06
C ILE A 410 -19.27 -44.59 -5.44
N LEU A 411 -18.04 -44.18 -5.11
CA LEU A 411 -16.83 -45.00 -5.25
C LEU A 411 -16.41 -45.53 -3.89
N LEU A 412 -16.29 -46.86 -3.77
CA LEU A 412 -15.92 -47.57 -2.56
C LEU A 412 -14.59 -48.34 -2.80
N PRO A 413 -13.41 -47.69 -2.61
CA PRO A 413 -12.14 -48.37 -2.83
C PRO A 413 -11.88 -49.41 -1.74
N GLY A 414 -11.29 -50.57 -2.10
CA GLY A 414 -10.98 -51.64 -1.17
C GLY A 414 -12.25 -52.39 -0.66
N THR A 415 -13.39 -52.20 -1.30
CA THR A 415 -14.69 -52.70 -0.81
C THR A 415 -15.21 -53.76 -1.73
N ASP A 416 -15.60 -54.90 -1.18
CA ASP A 416 -16.22 -56.02 -1.90
C ASP A 416 -17.74 -55.85 -2.09
N ALA A 417 -18.38 -56.81 -2.71
CA ALA A 417 -19.81 -56.77 -3.01
C ALA A 417 -20.66 -56.82 -1.74
N VAL A 418 -20.24 -57.54 -0.70
CA VAL A 418 -21.02 -57.69 0.53
C VAL A 418 -21.11 -56.38 1.29
N VAL A 419 -19.99 -55.70 1.44
CA VAL A 419 -19.94 -54.40 2.08
C VAL A 419 -20.65 -53.35 1.23
N GLY A 420 -20.54 -53.44 -0.11
CA GLY A 420 -21.25 -52.56 -1.00
C GLY A 420 -22.80 -52.69 -0.88
N GLU A 421 -23.33 -53.90 -0.74
CA GLU A 421 -24.78 -54.11 -0.50
C GLU A 421 -25.22 -53.56 0.88
N ALA A 422 -24.38 -53.67 1.90
CA ALA A 422 -24.65 -53.04 3.20
C ALA A 422 -24.75 -51.49 3.08
N VAL A 423 -23.92 -50.86 2.23
CA VAL A 423 -24.04 -49.43 1.94
C VAL A 423 -25.38 -49.08 1.29
N LEU A 424 -25.90 -49.91 0.39
CA LEU A 424 -27.22 -49.69 -0.18
C LEU A 424 -28.35 -49.84 0.85
N THR A 425 -28.24 -50.78 1.79
CA THR A 425 -29.19 -50.93 2.91
C THR A 425 -29.19 -49.66 3.77
N THR A 426 -28.02 -49.15 4.15
CA THR A 426 -27.90 -47.91 4.92
C THR A 426 -28.43 -46.70 4.14
N LEU A 427 -28.25 -46.66 2.81
CA LEU A 427 -28.83 -45.61 1.97
C LEU A 427 -30.37 -45.64 2.07
N ALA A 428 -30.99 -46.80 2.00
CA ALA A 428 -32.44 -46.92 2.11
C ALA A 428 -32.96 -46.46 3.49
N GLU A 429 -32.26 -46.79 4.58
CA GLU A 429 -32.58 -46.33 5.95
C GLU A 429 -32.44 -44.79 6.08
N LEU A 430 -31.42 -44.19 5.49
CA LEU A 430 -31.23 -42.74 5.50
C LEU A 430 -32.30 -42.01 4.68
N ILE A 431 -32.72 -42.58 3.55
CA ILE A 431 -33.83 -42.05 2.73
C ILE A 431 -35.14 -42.11 3.53
N GLU A 432 -35.42 -43.22 4.18
CA GLU A 432 -36.64 -43.38 4.99
C GLU A 432 -36.63 -42.35 6.15
N LEU A 433 -35.52 -42.18 6.84
CA LEU A 433 -35.36 -41.17 7.88
C LEU A 433 -35.57 -39.75 7.32
N ASN A 434 -34.98 -39.41 6.18
CA ASN A 434 -35.17 -38.11 5.54
C ASN A 434 -36.64 -37.86 5.22
N ASN A 435 -37.35 -38.87 4.69
CA ASN A 435 -38.73 -38.75 4.28
C ASN A 435 -39.71 -38.56 5.46
N GLN A 436 -39.35 -38.93 6.68
CA GLN A 436 -40.16 -38.63 7.87
C GLN A 436 -40.32 -37.13 8.12
N TYR A 437 -39.35 -36.31 7.66
CA TYR A 437 -39.39 -34.87 7.82
C TYR A 437 -39.93 -34.14 6.56
N TYR A 438 -39.99 -34.81 5.40
CA TYR A 438 -40.32 -34.16 4.12
C TYR A 438 -41.45 -34.94 3.40
N LEU A 439 -42.65 -34.91 3.98
CA LEU A 439 -43.80 -35.70 3.53
C LEU A 439 -44.33 -35.27 2.14
N ASP A 440 -44.24 -33.97 1.81
CA ASP A 440 -44.80 -33.42 0.58
C ASP A 440 -44.02 -33.82 -0.68
N VAL A 441 -42.70 -33.91 -0.56
CA VAL A 441 -41.80 -34.28 -1.67
C VAL A 441 -40.80 -35.33 -1.15
N PRO A 442 -41.21 -36.58 -1.05
CA PRO A 442 -40.30 -37.62 -0.55
C PRO A 442 -39.16 -37.87 -1.54
N LEU A 443 -37.95 -38.12 -0.96
CA LEU A 443 -36.79 -38.55 -1.71
C LEU A 443 -36.93 -40.03 -2.03
N ASP A 444 -36.76 -40.37 -3.31
CA ASP A 444 -36.75 -41.74 -3.80
C ASP A 444 -35.59 -41.91 -4.78
N ILE A 445 -34.85 -43.01 -4.67
CA ILE A 445 -33.61 -43.22 -5.41
C ILE A 445 -33.62 -44.64 -6.02
N SER A 446 -33.39 -44.72 -7.32
CA SER A 446 -33.04 -45.95 -8.00
C SER A 446 -31.54 -46.17 -7.99
N ALA A 447 -31.05 -47.30 -7.48
CA ALA A 447 -29.62 -47.55 -7.37
C ALA A 447 -29.24 -48.90 -8.02
N GLY A 448 -27.99 -48.94 -8.53
CA GLY A 448 -27.37 -50.17 -9.05
C GLY A 448 -25.92 -50.28 -8.61
N ILE A 449 -25.49 -51.47 -8.27
CA ILE A 449 -24.16 -51.75 -7.69
C ILE A 449 -23.39 -52.77 -8.51
N ALA A 450 -22.07 -52.56 -8.63
CA ALA A 450 -21.16 -53.54 -9.22
C ALA A 450 -19.77 -53.45 -8.57
N THR A 451 -19.13 -54.60 -8.44
CA THR A 451 -17.77 -54.71 -7.87
C THR A 451 -16.77 -55.15 -8.95
N SER A 452 -15.53 -54.64 -8.87
CA SER A 452 -14.46 -55.02 -9.77
C SER A 452 -14.02 -56.46 -9.51
N ARG A 453 -13.60 -57.13 -10.60
CA ARG A 453 -12.90 -58.43 -10.52
C ARG A 453 -11.39 -58.16 -10.75
N PRO A 454 -10.50 -59.04 -10.25
CA PRO A 454 -9.07 -58.93 -10.53
C PRO A 454 -8.79 -58.76 -12.03
N GLY A 455 -8.04 -57.73 -12.41
CA GLY A 455 -7.72 -57.38 -13.80
C GLY A 455 -8.84 -56.71 -14.61
N GLY A 456 -10.01 -56.46 -14.00
CA GLY A 456 -11.15 -55.81 -14.68
C GLY A 456 -10.99 -54.27 -14.69
N ARG A 457 -11.40 -53.65 -15.81
CA ARG A 457 -11.39 -52.17 -15.95
C ARG A 457 -12.53 -51.54 -15.16
N LEU A 458 -12.26 -50.49 -14.40
CA LEU A 458 -13.25 -49.80 -13.55
C LEU A 458 -14.37 -49.14 -14.39
N GLU A 459 -14.08 -48.73 -15.62
CA GLU A 459 -15.08 -48.23 -16.55
C GLU A 459 -16.18 -49.30 -16.83
N GLN A 460 -15.79 -50.59 -16.95
CA GLN A 460 -16.75 -51.66 -17.13
C GLN A 460 -17.59 -51.94 -15.87
N VAL A 461 -16.98 -51.74 -14.69
CA VAL A 461 -17.69 -51.79 -13.40
C VAL A 461 -18.76 -50.72 -13.35
N ALA A 462 -18.39 -49.48 -13.68
CA ALA A 462 -19.32 -48.37 -13.74
C ALA A 462 -20.50 -48.63 -14.69
N LYS A 463 -20.23 -49.17 -15.89
CA LYS A 463 -21.29 -49.54 -16.85
C LYS A 463 -22.19 -50.64 -16.31
N ARG A 464 -21.68 -51.64 -15.57
CA ARG A 464 -22.54 -52.69 -14.96
C ARG A 464 -23.41 -52.12 -13.85
N ALA A 465 -22.87 -51.21 -13.02
CA ALA A 465 -23.64 -50.51 -12.00
C ALA A 465 -24.75 -49.67 -12.63
N ASP A 466 -24.46 -48.96 -13.72
CA ASP A 466 -25.39 -48.15 -14.48
C ASP A 466 -26.53 -48.97 -15.05
N MET A 467 -26.25 -50.12 -15.68
CA MET A 467 -27.29 -51.03 -16.19
C MET A 467 -28.26 -51.51 -15.09
N LYS A 468 -27.73 -51.85 -13.91
CA LYS A 468 -28.56 -52.24 -12.76
C LYS A 468 -29.40 -51.09 -12.22
N MET A 469 -28.89 -49.90 -12.19
CA MET A 469 -29.63 -48.69 -11.80
C MET A 469 -30.80 -48.43 -12.78
N LEU A 470 -30.53 -48.51 -14.09
CA LEU A 470 -31.57 -48.36 -15.11
C LEU A 470 -32.67 -49.43 -15.01
N GLU A 471 -32.32 -50.67 -14.64
CA GLU A 471 -33.27 -51.72 -14.36
C GLU A 471 -34.16 -51.38 -13.13
N ALA A 472 -33.54 -50.92 -12.04
CA ALA A 472 -34.26 -50.45 -10.87
C ALA A 472 -35.22 -49.27 -11.21
N LYS A 473 -34.76 -48.32 -12.02
CA LYS A 473 -35.56 -47.16 -12.48
C LYS A 473 -36.75 -47.59 -13.31
N ARG A 474 -36.60 -48.60 -14.18
CA ARG A 474 -37.72 -49.20 -14.95
C ARG A 474 -38.76 -49.84 -14.05
N LEU A 475 -38.34 -50.59 -13.03
CA LEU A 475 -39.27 -51.22 -12.07
C LEU A 475 -40.02 -50.14 -11.26
N TYR A 476 -39.36 -49.08 -10.83
CA TYR A 476 -40.02 -47.95 -10.18
C TYR A 476 -41.13 -47.33 -11.06
N HIS A 477 -40.84 -47.04 -12.32
CA HIS A 477 -41.86 -46.49 -13.25
C HIS A 477 -43.05 -47.43 -13.50
N LEU A 478 -42.82 -48.73 -13.56
CA LEU A 478 -43.91 -49.70 -13.71
C LEU A 478 -44.80 -49.74 -12.47
N GLN A 479 -44.23 -49.67 -11.28
CA GLN A 479 -44.95 -49.63 -9.98
C GLN A 479 -45.78 -48.35 -9.86
N THR A 480 -45.17 -47.19 -10.13
CA THR A 480 -45.81 -45.88 -10.05
C THR A 480 -46.95 -45.72 -11.01
N ASN A 481 -46.80 -46.20 -12.26
CA ASN A 481 -47.86 -46.20 -13.25
C ASN A 481 -49.05 -47.22 -12.93
N ARG A 482 -48.70 -48.26 -12.22
CA ARG A 482 -49.72 -49.24 -11.75
C ARG A 482 -50.57 -48.65 -10.61
N ASN A 483 -49.94 -47.95 -9.70
CA ASN A 483 -50.60 -47.24 -8.59
C ASN A 483 -51.48 -46.08 -9.07
N ARG A 484 -51.06 -45.31 -10.08
CA ARG A 484 -51.87 -44.24 -10.70
C ARG A 484 -53.08 -44.75 -11.44
N ARG A 485 -53.00 -45.94 -12.01
CA ARG A 485 -54.19 -46.64 -12.69
C ARG A 485 -55.12 -47.27 -11.69
N GLY A 486 -54.65 -47.69 -10.51
CA GLY A 486 -55.47 -48.29 -9.46
C GLY A 486 -56.31 -47.28 -8.65
N THR A 487 -55.84 -46.03 -8.54
CA THR A 487 -56.52 -44.94 -7.79
C THR A 487 -57.55 -44.16 -8.67
N GLY A 488 -57.61 -44.40 -9.97
CA GLY A 488 -58.59 -43.80 -10.91
C GLY A 488 -59.83 -44.63 -11.19
N ALA A 489 -60.08 -45.72 -10.42
CA ALA A 489 -61.21 -46.63 -10.60
C ALA A 489 -62.08 -46.72 -9.32
N THR A 490 -62.29 -45.57 -8.64
CA THR A 490 -63.36 -45.49 -7.61
C THR A 490 -64.19 -44.25 -7.84
#